data_f9158c21b961fdb20e6bf38383acf93a
#
_entry.id   f9158c21b961fdb20e6bf38383acf93a
#
_cell.length_a   1.000
_cell.length_b   1.000
_cell.length_c   1.000
_cell.angle_alpha   90.00
_cell.angle_beta   90.00
_cell.angle_gamma   90.00
#
_symmetry.space_group_name_H-M   'P 1'
#
loop_
_entity.id
_entity.type
_entity.pdbx_description
1 polymer ?
#
loop_
_entity_poly.entity_id
_entity_poly.type
_entity_poly.pdbx_seq_one_letter_code
_entity_poly.pdbx_strand_id
1 'polypeptide(L)'
;AERLAELTDRGRQVGIEWAEGVPVSAVTGDQVALLAERLIAHLHEGPVLFPDGDASEEPLEISIAELIREAALDGVQDELPHSIAVVVDEIEVRQDRPPDRPLTDVRASLFVERDTQKAIVIGKAGSRLKQVGTRARKEIELLLLGVPVYLDIRVKVAKDWQKDPK
;
A
#
# COMPACT_ATOMS: atom_id res chain seq x y z
N ALA A 1 25.95 -12.46 -13.78
CA ALA A 1 26.93 -11.73 -14.59
C ALA A 1 26.39 -11.40 -16.00
N GLU A 2 25.92 -12.37 -16.77
CA GLU A 2 25.42 -12.20 -18.15
C GLU A 2 24.29 -11.17 -18.27
N ARG A 3 23.28 -11.27 -17.40
CA ARG A 3 22.11 -10.39 -17.41
C ARG A 3 22.44 -8.93 -17.08
N LEU A 4 23.47 -8.71 -16.27
CA LEU A 4 23.96 -7.37 -15.95
C LEU A 4 24.65 -6.73 -17.15
N ALA A 5 25.46 -7.49 -17.88
CA ALA A 5 26.10 -7.04 -19.10
C ALA A 5 25.07 -6.68 -20.18
N GLU A 6 24.04 -7.52 -20.35
CA GLU A 6 22.94 -7.28 -21.29
C GLU A 6 22.16 -5.99 -20.96
N LEU A 7 21.86 -5.74 -19.69
CA LEU A 7 21.18 -4.52 -19.25
C LEU A 7 22.06 -3.27 -19.47
N THR A 8 23.37 -3.39 -19.21
CA THR A 8 24.31 -2.29 -19.44
C THR A 8 24.40 -1.93 -20.94
N ASP A 9 24.48 -2.92 -21.81
CA ASP A 9 24.51 -2.70 -23.24
C ASP A 9 23.21 -2.11 -23.77
N ARG A 10 22.08 -2.56 -23.25
CA ARG A 10 20.75 -2.02 -23.57
C ARG A 10 20.59 -0.57 -23.12
N GLY A 11 21.11 -0.21 -21.96
CA GLY A 11 21.15 1.17 -21.46
C GLY A 11 21.94 2.07 -22.41
N ARG A 12 23.13 1.64 -22.82
CA ARG A 12 23.97 2.37 -23.79
C ARG A 12 23.28 2.61 -25.14
N GLN A 13 22.51 1.63 -25.63
CA GLN A 13 21.79 1.75 -26.91
C GLN A 13 20.70 2.83 -26.86
N VAL A 14 20.12 3.11 -25.68
CA VAL A 14 19.10 4.15 -25.49
C VAL A 14 19.64 5.42 -24.85
N GLY A 15 20.96 5.56 -24.75
CA GLY A 15 21.61 6.76 -24.23
C GLY A 15 21.57 6.91 -22.71
N ILE A 16 21.36 5.80 -21.98
CA ILE A 16 21.41 5.78 -20.51
C ILE A 16 22.82 5.34 -20.07
N GLU A 17 23.48 6.18 -19.31
CA GLU A 17 24.75 5.87 -18.66
C GLU A 17 24.48 5.47 -17.20
N TRP A 18 24.67 4.19 -16.90
CA TRP A 18 24.48 3.66 -15.55
C TRP A 18 25.68 4.03 -14.67
N ALA A 19 25.44 4.65 -13.54
CA ALA A 19 26.48 4.95 -12.57
C ALA A 19 27.05 3.66 -11.95
N GLU A 20 26.17 2.72 -11.59
CA GLU A 20 26.55 1.46 -10.95
C GLU A 20 25.47 0.38 -11.19
N GLY A 21 25.83 -0.90 -11.08
CA GLY A 21 24.91 -2.03 -11.14
C GLY A 21 25.04 -2.91 -9.89
N VAL A 22 23.99 -3.00 -9.10
CA VAL A 22 23.93 -3.84 -7.88
C VAL A 22 22.93 -4.97 -8.06
N PRO A 23 23.38 -6.24 -8.12
CA PRO A 23 22.46 -7.37 -8.19
C PRO A 23 21.79 -7.59 -6.81
N VAL A 24 20.47 -7.57 -6.76
CA VAL A 24 19.70 -7.73 -5.51
C VAL A 24 18.61 -8.78 -5.66
N SER A 25 18.18 -9.36 -4.54
CA SER A 25 17.00 -10.20 -4.46
C SER A 25 16.03 -9.60 -3.43
N ALA A 26 14.91 -9.05 -3.91
CA ALA A 26 13.86 -8.53 -3.03
C ALA A 26 13.19 -9.66 -2.19
N VAL A 27 13.19 -10.89 -2.70
CA VAL A 27 12.57 -12.03 -2.02
C VAL A 27 13.41 -12.50 -0.82
N THR A 28 14.74 -12.57 -1.00
CA THR A 28 15.67 -13.07 0.04
C THR A 28 16.31 -11.95 0.85
N GLY A 29 16.21 -10.71 0.42
CA GLY A 29 16.92 -9.57 1.00
C GLY A 29 18.41 -9.52 0.62
N ASP A 30 18.87 -10.41 -0.29
CA ASP A 30 20.28 -10.47 -0.66
C ASP A 30 20.73 -9.16 -1.31
N GLN A 31 21.82 -8.60 -0.78
CA GLN A 31 22.45 -7.34 -1.18
C GLN A 31 21.56 -6.07 -1.12
N VAL A 32 20.39 -6.11 -0.47
CA VAL A 32 19.53 -4.93 -0.30
C VAL A 32 20.22 -3.85 0.54
N ALA A 33 20.95 -4.24 1.58
CA ALA A 33 21.74 -3.30 2.39
C ALA A 33 22.84 -2.62 1.55
N LEU A 34 23.56 -3.37 0.71
CA LEU A 34 24.54 -2.81 -0.20
C LEU A 34 23.92 -1.82 -1.19
N LEU A 35 22.74 -2.14 -1.74
CA LEU A 35 22.01 -1.21 -2.60
C LEU A 35 21.71 0.11 -1.88
N ALA A 36 21.23 0.05 -0.63
CA ALA A 36 20.96 1.23 0.18
C ALA A 36 22.22 2.08 0.40
N GLU A 37 23.35 1.45 0.75
CA GLU A 37 24.65 2.15 0.91
C GLU A 37 25.07 2.84 -0.40
N ARG A 38 24.93 2.18 -1.54
CA ARG A 38 25.29 2.76 -2.84
C ARG A 38 24.37 3.91 -3.23
N LEU A 39 23.07 3.80 -3.00
CA LEU A 39 22.12 4.89 -3.23
C LEU A 39 22.48 6.11 -2.36
N ILE A 40 22.75 5.91 -1.06
CA ILE A 40 23.15 7.00 -0.14
C ILE A 40 24.44 7.67 -0.62
N ALA A 41 25.42 6.89 -1.10
CA ALA A 41 26.70 7.44 -1.60
C ALA A 41 26.54 8.33 -2.85
N HIS A 42 25.45 8.15 -3.61
CA HIS A 42 25.11 8.99 -4.77
C HIS A 42 24.23 10.19 -4.43
N LEU A 43 23.69 10.30 -3.21
CA LEU A 43 22.92 11.45 -2.77
C LEU A 43 23.85 12.66 -2.51
N HIS A 44 23.39 13.84 -2.87
CA HIS A 44 24.06 15.09 -2.54
C HIS A 44 23.62 15.58 -1.17
N GLU A 45 24.53 16.22 -0.44
CA GLU A 45 24.14 16.94 0.76
C GLU A 45 23.18 18.07 0.40
N GLY A 46 22.08 18.19 1.14
CA GLY A 46 21.03 19.16 0.89
C GLY A 46 20.27 19.51 2.17
N PRO A 47 19.39 20.52 2.10
CA PRO A 47 18.52 20.83 3.24
C PRO A 47 17.61 19.65 3.55
N VAL A 48 17.24 19.52 4.84
CA VAL A 48 16.22 18.57 5.27
C VAL A 48 14.88 19.01 4.67
N LEU A 49 14.39 18.25 3.69
CA LEU A 49 13.12 18.55 3.00
C LEU A 49 11.90 18.17 3.84
N PHE A 50 12.05 17.17 4.70
CA PHE A 50 11.02 16.66 5.61
C PHE A 50 11.55 16.74 7.06
N PRO A 51 11.47 17.92 7.71
CA PRO A 51 12.11 18.14 9.01
C PRO A 51 11.50 17.31 10.15
N ASP A 52 10.26 16.87 10.02
CA ASP A 52 9.53 16.14 11.06
C ASP A 52 9.67 14.60 10.95
N GLY A 53 10.51 14.11 10.03
CA GLY A 53 10.76 12.68 9.85
C GLY A 53 9.64 11.95 9.10
N ASP A 54 8.68 12.67 8.56
CA ASP A 54 7.63 12.09 7.72
C ASP A 54 8.25 11.57 6.41
N ALA A 55 8.19 10.27 6.23
CA ALA A 55 8.73 9.60 5.05
C ALA A 55 7.89 9.87 3.78
N SER A 56 6.70 10.45 3.93
CA SER A 56 5.75 10.72 2.85
C SER A 56 4.88 11.92 3.17
N GLU A 57 4.61 12.76 2.16
CA GLU A 57 3.58 13.82 2.21
C GLU A 57 2.17 13.24 1.97
N GLU A 58 2.06 11.94 1.75
CA GLU A 58 0.78 11.31 1.46
C GLU A 58 -0.09 11.30 2.72
N PRO A 59 -1.33 11.81 2.66
CA PRO A 59 -2.27 11.75 3.77
C PRO A 59 -2.46 10.32 4.29
N LEU A 60 -2.53 10.16 5.61
CA LEU A 60 -2.67 8.85 6.26
C LEU A 60 -3.89 8.06 5.74
N GLU A 61 -4.97 8.78 5.41
CA GLU A 61 -6.18 8.22 4.83
C GLU A 61 -5.92 7.52 3.49
N ILE A 62 -5.04 8.09 2.66
CA ILE A 62 -4.68 7.51 1.35
C ILE A 62 -3.83 6.25 1.56
N SER A 63 -2.82 6.31 2.42
CA SER A 63 -1.98 5.16 2.72
C SER A 63 -2.81 3.99 3.28
N ILE A 64 -3.76 4.25 4.19
CA ILE A 64 -4.66 3.24 4.73
C ILE A 64 -5.61 2.69 3.65
N ALA A 65 -6.14 3.57 2.78
CA ALA A 65 -7.02 3.15 1.68
C ALA A 65 -6.29 2.18 0.73
N GLU A 66 -5.01 2.46 0.39
CA GLU A 66 -4.21 1.59 -0.47
C GLU A 66 -3.91 0.23 0.20
N LEU A 67 -3.61 0.19 1.50
CA LEU A 67 -3.43 -1.07 2.22
C LEU A 67 -4.70 -1.94 2.21
N ILE A 68 -5.88 -1.33 2.36
CA ILE A 68 -7.16 -2.03 2.27
C ILE A 68 -7.40 -2.50 0.84
N ARG A 69 -7.09 -1.68 -0.16
CA ARG A 69 -7.24 -2.01 -1.58
C ARG A 69 -6.33 -3.16 -1.97
N GLU A 70 -5.07 -3.14 -1.58
CA GLU A 70 -4.11 -4.23 -1.80
C GLU A 70 -4.62 -5.55 -1.19
N ALA A 71 -5.07 -5.52 0.07
CA ALA A 71 -5.62 -6.68 0.72
C ALA A 71 -6.87 -7.23 0.01
N ALA A 72 -7.71 -6.35 -0.57
CA ALA A 72 -8.89 -6.73 -1.33
C ALA A 72 -8.56 -7.35 -2.69
N LEU A 73 -7.44 -6.97 -3.29
CA LEU A 73 -6.95 -7.49 -4.58
C LEU A 73 -6.20 -8.81 -4.44
N ASP A 74 -5.72 -9.15 -3.25
CA ASP A 74 -4.98 -10.38 -3.03
C ASP A 74 -5.82 -11.63 -3.38
N GLY A 75 -5.24 -12.50 -4.22
CA GLY A 75 -5.89 -13.72 -4.70
C GLY A 75 -7.06 -13.47 -5.67
N VAL A 76 -7.18 -12.28 -6.26
CA VAL A 76 -8.12 -11.99 -7.35
C VAL A 76 -7.38 -12.02 -8.67
N GLN A 77 -7.92 -12.81 -9.61
CA GLN A 77 -7.46 -12.82 -10.99
C GLN A 77 -8.54 -12.14 -11.86
N ASP A 78 -8.09 -11.49 -12.94
CA ASP A 78 -8.87 -10.91 -14.04
C ASP A 78 -9.48 -9.50 -13.83
N GLU A 79 -10.77 -9.30 -13.67
CA GLU A 79 -11.43 -8.00 -13.89
C GLU A 79 -11.53 -7.06 -12.67
N LEU A 80 -11.26 -7.52 -11.46
CA LEU A 80 -11.43 -6.73 -10.23
C LEU A 80 -10.38 -5.63 -9.98
N PRO A 81 -9.11 -5.75 -10.44
CA PRO A 81 -8.06 -4.76 -10.10
C PRO A 81 -8.40 -3.32 -10.50
N HIS A 82 -9.16 -3.15 -11.58
CA HIS A 82 -9.53 -1.83 -12.11
C HIS A 82 -10.88 -1.33 -11.62
N SER A 83 -11.63 -2.16 -10.87
CA SER A 83 -13.02 -1.88 -10.48
C SER A 83 -13.20 -1.69 -8.98
N ILE A 84 -12.11 -1.63 -8.21
CA ILE A 84 -12.14 -1.42 -6.75
C ILE A 84 -11.52 -0.06 -6.41
N ALA A 85 -12.29 0.76 -5.69
CA ALA A 85 -11.78 1.93 -4.99
C ALA A 85 -12.04 1.81 -3.49
N VAL A 86 -11.15 2.41 -2.69
CA VAL A 86 -11.32 2.49 -1.24
C VAL A 86 -11.22 3.95 -0.82
N VAL A 87 -12.13 4.34 0.05
CA VAL A 87 -12.13 5.66 0.69
C VAL A 87 -12.15 5.42 2.19
N VAL A 88 -11.24 6.05 2.91
CA VAL A 88 -11.30 6.09 4.38
C VAL A 88 -12.29 7.18 4.76
N ASP A 89 -13.37 6.78 5.42
CA ASP A 89 -14.45 7.69 5.81
C ASP A 89 -14.07 8.42 7.12
N GLU A 90 -13.33 7.74 8.03
CA GLU A 90 -12.99 8.28 9.34
C GLU A 90 -11.81 7.52 9.98
N ILE A 91 -10.95 8.27 10.65
CA ILE A 91 -9.89 7.76 11.54
C ILE A 91 -10.05 8.46 12.89
N GLU A 92 -10.31 7.72 13.96
CA GLU A 92 -10.53 8.28 15.29
C GLU A 92 -9.76 7.48 16.35
N VAL A 93 -9.00 8.17 17.19
CA VAL A 93 -8.40 7.56 18.37
C VAL A 93 -9.44 7.55 19.49
N ARG A 94 -9.77 6.38 20.00
CA ARG A 94 -10.78 6.23 21.05
C ARG A 94 -10.38 6.92 22.35
N GLN A 95 -11.22 7.83 22.80
CA GLN A 95 -11.01 8.58 24.04
C GLN A 95 -11.42 7.78 25.31
N ASP A 96 -12.18 6.69 25.15
CA ASP A 96 -12.63 5.80 26.22
C ASP A 96 -11.57 4.77 26.65
N ARG A 97 -10.37 4.83 26.07
CA ARG A 97 -9.25 3.94 26.37
C ARG A 97 -8.17 4.63 27.19
N PRO A 98 -7.51 3.89 28.10
CA PRO A 98 -6.39 4.44 28.84
C PRO A 98 -5.19 4.71 27.89
N PRO A 99 -4.35 5.73 28.18
CA PRO A 99 -3.26 6.12 27.29
C PRO A 99 -2.22 5.02 27.02
N ASP A 100 -2.09 4.04 27.92
CA ASP A 100 -1.18 2.89 27.78
C ASP A 100 -1.77 1.76 26.89
N ARG A 101 -3.04 1.89 26.49
CA ARG A 101 -3.74 0.94 25.61
C ARG A 101 -4.60 1.66 24.57
N PRO A 102 -3.98 2.46 23.71
CA PRO A 102 -4.69 3.19 22.67
C PRO A 102 -5.37 2.21 21.71
N LEU A 103 -6.47 2.65 21.11
CA LEU A 103 -7.16 1.93 20.03
C LEU A 103 -7.62 2.96 19.01
N THR A 104 -7.28 2.73 17.74
CA THR A 104 -7.71 3.59 16.64
C THR A 104 -8.85 2.91 15.88
N ASP A 105 -9.96 3.60 15.74
CA ASP A 105 -11.07 3.19 14.87
C ASP A 105 -10.80 3.72 13.46
N VAL A 106 -10.83 2.81 12.49
CA VAL A 106 -10.74 3.13 11.06
C VAL A 106 -12.01 2.64 10.38
N ARG A 107 -12.75 3.55 9.77
CA ARG A 107 -13.94 3.24 8.96
C ARG A 107 -13.64 3.51 7.50
N ALA A 108 -13.91 2.53 6.65
CA ALA A 108 -13.63 2.63 5.22
C ALA A 108 -14.78 2.10 4.38
N SER A 109 -14.98 2.73 3.22
CA SER A 109 -15.90 2.30 2.18
C SER A 109 -15.13 1.72 1.01
N LEU A 110 -15.39 0.46 0.69
CA LEU A 110 -14.86 -0.22 -0.48
C LEU A 110 -15.93 -0.19 -1.58
N PHE A 111 -15.62 0.47 -2.69
CA PHE A 111 -16.52 0.63 -3.81
C PHE A 111 -16.20 -0.37 -4.91
N VAL A 112 -17.26 -0.93 -5.49
CA VAL A 112 -17.23 -1.79 -6.67
C VAL A 112 -18.29 -1.31 -7.66
N GLU A 113 -18.14 -1.64 -8.95
CA GLU A 113 -19.09 -1.17 -9.99
C GLU A 113 -20.37 -2.01 -10.08
N ARG A 114 -20.31 -3.30 -9.68
CA ARG A 114 -21.40 -4.27 -9.91
C ARG A 114 -21.69 -5.10 -8.66
N ASP A 115 -22.95 -5.52 -8.50
CA ASP A 115 -23.36 -6.41 -7.41
C ASP A 115 -22.64 -7.77 -7.46
N THR A 116 -22.30 -8.28 -8.64
CA THR A 116 -21.51 -9.51 -8.80
C THR A 116 -20.11 -9.36 -8.18
N GLN A 117 -19.46 -8.21 -8.39
CA GLN A 117 -18.16 -7.89 -7.79
C GLN A 117 -18.27 -7.75 -6.27
N LYS A 118 -19.35 -7.10 -5.78
CA LYS A 118 -19.65 -7.03 -4.35
C LYS A 118 -19.74 -8.43 -3.73
N ALA A 119 -20.45 -9.35 -4.37
CA ALA A 119 -20.54 -10.72 -3.90
C ALA A 119 -19.18 -11.43 -3.85
N ILE A 120 -18.30 -11.19 -4.81
CA ILE A 120 -16.93 -11.73 -4.86
C ILE A 120 -16.09 -11.17 -3.72
N VAL A 121 -16.13 -9.84 -3.48
CA VAL A 121 -15.37 -9.18 -2.41
C VAL A 121 -15.82 -9.62 -1.03
N ILE A 122 -17.13 -9.79 -0.82
CA ILE A 122 -17.68 -10.26 0.45
C ILE A 122 -17.37 -11.75 0.66
N GLY A 123 -17.52 -12.54 -0.39
CA GLY A 123 -17.37 -14.00 -0.35
C GLY A 123 -18.47 -14.73 0.40
N LYS A 124 -18.39 -16.06 0.44
CA LYS A 124 -19.39 -16.91 1.10
C LYS A 124 -19.44 -16.58 2.61
N ALA A 125 -20.61 -16.16 3.07
CA ALA A 125 -20.84 -15.77 4.47
C ALA A 125 -19.84 -14.73 5.02
N GLY A 126 -19.34 -13.83 4.16
CA GLY A 126 -18.40 -12.78 4.56
C GLY A 126 -16.95 -13.24 4.75
N SER A 127 -16.64 -14.48 4.40
CA SER A 127 -15.32 -15.08 4.67
C SER A 127 -14.17 -14.32 4.01
N ARG A 128 -14.36 -13.85 2.78
CA ARG A 128 -13.33 -13.10 2.06
C ARG A 128 -13.13 -11.71 2.66
N LEU A 129 -14.21 -10.97 2.92
CA LEU A 129 -14.12 -9.64 3.54
C LEU A 129 -13.44 -9.71 4.92
N LYS A 130 -13.69 -10.80 5.68
CA LYS A 130 -12.99 -11.05 6.94
C LYS A 130 -11.49 -11.24 6.73
N GLN A 131 -11.06 -11.96 5.68
CA GLN A 131 -9.63 -12.14 5.35
C GLN A 131 -9.00 -10.79 4.96
N VAL A 132 -9.67 -10.01 4.10
CA VAL A 132 -9.26 -8.65 3.72
C VAL A 132 -9.07 -7.79 4.96
N GLY A 133 -10.07 -7.72 5.83
CA GLY A 133 -9.99 -6.93 7.07
C GLY A 133 -8.88 -7.40 8.01
N THR A 134 -8.64 -8.71 8.10
CA THR A 134 -7.57 -9.25 8.95
C THR A 134 -6.18 -8.89 8.42
N ARG A 135 -5.97 -8.97 7.09
CA ARG A 135 -4.70 -8.61 6.45
C ARG A 135 -4.47 -7.10 6.51
N ALA A 136 -5.42 -6.31 6.02
CA ALA A 136 -5.31 -4.86 6.02
C ALA A 136 -5.05 -4.29 7.43
N ARG A 137 -5.76 -4.81 8.46
CA ARG A 137 -5.54 -4.37 9.83
C ARG A 137 -4.10 -4.54 10.30
N LYS A 138 -3.45 -5.66 9.98
CA LYS A 138 -2.05 -5.90 10.37
C LYS A 138 -1.11 -4.87 9.75
N GLU A 139 -1.28 -4.58 8.47
CA GLU A 139 -0.45 -3.60 7.77
C GLU A 139 -0.73 -2.17 8.28
N ILE A 140 -1.98 -1.83 8.58
CA ILE A 140 -2.35 -0.54 9.18
C ILE A 140 -1.78 -0.41 10.59
N GLU A 141 -1.82 -1.47 11.41
CA GLU A 141 -1.18 -1.47 12.74
C GLU A 141 0.35 -1.25 12.63
N LEU A 142 1.02 -1.81 11.62
CA LEU A 142 2.44 -1.53 11.35
C LEU A 142 2.67 -0.08 10.92
N LEU A 143 1.83 0.46 10.03
CA LEU A 143 1.88 1.86 9.60
C LEU A 143 1.70 2.82 10.79
N LEU A 144 0.85 2.46 11.76
CA LEU A 144 0.58 3.22 12.99
C LEU A 144 1.53 2.87 14.15
N LEU A 145 2.74 2.37 13.84
CA LEU A 145 3.79 2.06 14.82
C LEU A 145 3.35 1.07 15.91
N GLY A 146 2.49 0.13 15.56
CA GLY A 146 1.99 -0.92 16.45
C GLY A 146 0.76 -0.54 17.28
N VAL A 147 0.14 0.60 17.04
CA VAL A 147 -1.14 0.96 17.69
C VAL A 147 -2.24 0.01 17.20
N PRO A 148 -2.97 -0.67 18.11
CA PRO A 148 -4.07 -1.53 17.72
C PRO A 148 -5.18 -0.80 16.96
N VAL A 149 -5.76 -1.49 15.96
CA VAL A 149 -6.78 -0.92 15.08
C VAL A 149 -8.08 -1.74 15.13
N TYR A 150 -9.20 -1.05 15.28
CA TYR A 150 -10.51 -1.58 14.93
C TYR A 150 -10.88 -1.12 13.52
N LEU A 151 -10.96 -2.06 12.56
CA LEU A 151 -11.20 -1.79 11.16
C LEU A 151 -12.62 -2.21 10.76
N ASP A 152 -13.47 -1.24 10.35
CA ASP A 152 -14.79 -1.45 9.76
C ASP A 152 -14.77 -1.15 8.26
N ILE A 153 -14.98 -2.17 7.43
CA ILE A 153 -15.00 -2.04 5.96
C ILE A 153 -16.41 -2.30 5.46
N ARG A 154 -16.98 -1.32 4.74
CA ARG A 154 -18.31 -1.40 4.12
C ARG A 154 -18.21 -1.49 2.63
N VAL A 155 -18.75 -2.58 2.03
CA VAL A 155 -18.74 -2.76 0.58
C VAL A 155 -19.97 -2.10 -0.02
N LYS A 156 -19.76 -1.11 -0.89
CA LYS A 156 -20.78 -0.32 -1.58
C LYS A 156 -20.70 -0.56 -3.10
N VAL A 157 -21.83 -0.51 -3.79
CA VAL A 157 -21.88 -0.52 -5.26
C VAL A 157 -22.06 0.91 -5.74
N ALA A 158 -21.10 1.39 -6.55
CA ALA A 158 -21.16 2.69 -7.19
C ALA A 158 -20.93 2.50 -8.70
N LYS A 159 -22.02 2.61 -9.47
CA LYS A 159 -21.96 2.46 -10.92
C LYS A 159 -21.21 3.65 -11.53
N ASP A 160 -20.35 3.36 -12.50
CA ASP A 160 -19.63 4.38 -13.31
C ASP A 160 -18.75 5.36 -12.48
N TRP A 161 -18.35 5.01 -11.25
CA TRP A 161 -17.53 5.89 -10.38
C TRP A 161 -16.21 6.33 -11.05
N GLN A 162 -15.69 5.53 -11.99
CA GLN A 162 -14.48 5.87 -12.76
C GLN A 162 -14.69 7.05 -13.72
N LYS A 163 -15.94 7.43 -14.00
CA LYS A 163 -16.30 8.53 -14.91
C LYS A 163 -16.62 9.83 -14.17
N ASP A 164 -16.70 9.81 -12.84
CA ASP A 164 -17.01 10.97 -12.00
C ASP A 164 -15.74 11.45 -11.29
N PRO A 165 -15.02 12.44 -11.83
CA PRO A 165 -13.80 12.99 -11.22
C PRO A 165 -14.21 13.96 -10.09
N LYS A 166 -14.48 13.45 -8.89
CA LYS A 166 -14.57 14.27 -7.69
C LYS A 166 -13.42 13.95 -6.76
#